data_d11e1cc0c8fc6d3e3c08cbd2aee42b1b
#
_entry.id   d11e1cc0c8fc6d3e3c08cbd2aee42b1b
#
_cell.length_a   1.000
_cell.length_b   1.000
_cell.length_c   1.000
_cell.angle_alpha   90.00
_cell.angle_beta   90.00
_cell.angle_gamma   90.00
#
_symmetry.space_group_name_H-M   'P 1'
#
loop_
_entity.id
_entity.type
_entity.pdbx_description
1 polymer ?
#
loop_
_entity_poly.entity_id
_entity_poly.type
_entity_poly.pdbx_seq_one_letter_code
_entity_poly.pdbx_strand_id
1 'polypeptide(L)'
;MKKGALRCCLMMAALPSLLQAQEAVSDSLHTNLQEVEITATRATELTPIAHTNIGKEQLSKMNTGVDFPYLLAATPSVVTTSDAGTGIGYTSLRIRGTDGTRINVTANGIPVNDAESHNVFWVNMPDIASSVKDIQVQRGAGTSTNGAGSFGASINLRTDRFNTQPYTSISGSYGSFNTHKTTIGAGTGILHDRWAFDVRLSGIGSDGYIERAATELQSFYLQGAYYGNSTSIRLIAFGGKEQTYHAWNYATKEEMELYGRRYNSCGYMFTDSDGKSHYYDDQTDNYTQTNAQLLIDHNFTNELKLDIGLHYTKGDGYYQEYKSNRKFKEYALPSFAIAGEEIKKSDLVRRKAMDNHFGGAVFALTYKDSKVTATAGGGANRYCGDHFGHVLWVKNYNGELLPNHEYYRNNGTRTMPTSTCVATTAQ
;
A
#
# COMPACT_ATOMS: atom_id res chain seq x y z
N MET A 1 13.14 -7.37 -28.12
CA MET A 1 12.86 -6.59 -26.92
C MET A 1 14.08 -5.73 -26.53
N LYS A 2 14.39 -4.66 -27.23
CA LYS A 2 15.51 -3.72 -26.95
C LYS A 2 15.19 -2.36 -27.60
N LYS A 3 14.17 -1.63 -27.15
CA LYS A 3 13.87 -0.25 -27.63
C LYS A 3 13.26 0.67 -26.57
N GLY A 4 13.20 0.30 -25.28
CA GLY A 4 12.60 1.11 -24.19
C GLY A 4 13.57 1.98 -23.38
N ALA A 5 14.84 1.66 -23.35
CA ALA A 5 15.80 2.26 -22.40
C ALA A 5 16.42 3.61 -22.82
N LEU A 6 16.19 4.09 -24.05
CA LEU A 6 16.91 5.27 -24.56
C LEU A 6 16.08 6.57 -24.59
N ARG A 7 14.82 6.57 -24.16
CA ARG A 7 13.97 7.78 -24.19
C ARG A 7 13.88 8.54 -22.85
N CYS A 8 14.38 7.98 -21.75
CA CYS A 8 14.37 8.65 -20.44
C CYS A 8 15.56 9.61 -20.20
N CYS A 9 16.63 9.51 -20.96
CA CYS A 9 17.83 10.34 -20.73
C CYS A 9 17.81 11.73 -21.39
N LEU A 10 16.83 12.06 -22.22
CA LEU A 10 16.87 13.33 -22.98
C LEU A 10 15.99 14.46 -22.41
N MET A 11 15.31 14.28 -21.28
CA MET A 11 14.54 15.35 -20.62
C MET A 11 15.21 16.02 -19.40
N MET A 12 16.45 15.65 -19.07
CA MET A 12 17.19 16.25 -17.94
C MET A 12 18.08 17.45 -18.28
N ALA A 13 18.06 17.96 -19.49
CA ALA A 13 18.99 19.00 -19.93
C ALA A 13 18.44 20.46 -19.93
N ALA A 14 17.24 20.72 -19.41
CA ALA A 14 16.59 22.03 -19.57
C ALA A 14 16.23 22.77 -18.26
N LEU A 15 16.87 22.49 -17.12
CA LEU A 15 16.56 23.20 -15.87
C LEU A 15 17.83 23.63 -15.07
N PRO A 16 18.68 24.52 -15.61
CA PRO A 16 19.65 25.20 -14.74
C PRO A 16 19.54 26.72 -14.75
N SER A 17 18.38 27.36 -14.66
CA SER A 17 18.34 28.83 -14.63
C SER A 17 17.34 29.45 -13.68
N LEU A 18 16.87 28.77 -12.65
CA LEU A 18 16.00 29.35 -11.60
C LEU A 18 16.51 29.17 -10.16
N LEU A 19 17.80 28.86 -9.98
CA LEU A 19 18.46 28.90 -8.67
C LEU A 19 19.22 30.21 -8.54
N GLN A 20 18.52 31.33 -8.41
CA GLN A 20 19.11 32.51 -7.77
C GLN A 20 19.02 32.32 -6.26
N ALA A 21 20.18 32.17 -5.64
CA ALA A 21 20.34 32.11 -4.20
C ALA A 21 19.72 33.37 -3.57
N GLN A 22 18.67 33.19 -2.80
CA GLN A 22 18.14 34.21 -1.93
C GLN A 22 18.95 34.15 -0.63
N GLU A 23 19.56 35.29 -0.27
CA GLU A 23 20.41 35.46 0.92
C GLU A 23 19.69 34.99 2.18
N ALA A 24 20.49 34.46 3.10
CA ALA A 24 20.08 33.96 4.40
C ALA A 24 19.23 34.97 5.17
N VAL A 25 17.94 34.73 5.25
CA VAL A 25 17.07 35.41 6.20
C VAL A 25 17.20 34.67 7.53
N SER A 26 17.64 35.44 8.49
CA SER A 26 17.76 35.26 9.93
C SER A 26 17.01 34.07 10.55
N ASP A 27 17.75 33.37 11.38
CA ASP A 27 17.51 32.22 12.25
C ASP A 27 16.48 32.48 13.40
N SER A 28 15.41 33.21 13.17
CA SER A 28 14.43 33.55 14.20
C SER A 28 13.02 32.98 14.01
N LEU A 29 12.78 32.18 12.98
CA LEU A 29 11.49 31.53 12.72
C LEU A 29 11.52 30.01 13.00
N HIS A 30 12.15 29.60 14.11
CA HIS A 30 11.77 28.34 14.77
C HIS A 30 10.41 28.53 15.48
N THR A 31 9.47 29.14 14.82
CA THR A 31 8.09 29.13 15.24
C THR A 31 7.64 27.69 15.13
N ASN A 32 7.21 27.07 16.21
CA ASN A 32 6.58 25.78 16.27
C ASN A 32 5.47 25.71 15.21
N LEU A 33 5.81 25.31 14.00
CA LEU A 33 4.81 24.94 13.00
C LEU A 33 4.03 23.79 13.61
N GLN A 34 2.81 24.06 14.06
CA GLN A 34 1.97 23.04 14.68
C GLN A 34 1.71 21.97 13.63
N GLU A 35 2.07 20.76 13.98
CA GLU A 35 1.93 19.62 13.11
C GLU A 35 0.44 19.25 13.00
N VAL A 36 -0.08 19.18 11.78
CA VAL A 36 -1.40 18.64 11.49
C VAL A 36 -1.36 17.13 11.72
N GLU A 37 -1.80 16.68 12.90
CA GLU A 37 -1.69 15.29 13.29
C GLU A 37 -2.85 14.85 14.17
N ILE A 38 -3.51 13.75 13.79
CA ILE A 38 -4.48 13.05 14.66
C ILE A 38 -3.70 12.14 15.61
N THR A 39 -3.36 12.66 16.78
CA THR A 39 -2.52 11.97 17.77
C THR A 39 -3.29 11.00 18.67
N ALA A 40 -4.62 11.05 18.66
CA ALA A 40 -5.49 10.30 19.58
C ALA A 40 -5.30 8.77 19.55
N THR A 41 -4.71 8.23 18.47
CA THR A 41 -4.48 6.78 18.31
C THR A 41 -3.13 6.29 18.82
N ARG A 42 -2.25 7.19 19.28
CA ARG A 42 -0.88 6.83 19.65
C ARG A 42 -0.72 6.66 21.16
N ALA A 43 0.03 5.63 21.54
CA ALA A 43 0.46 5.43 22.91
C ALA A 43 1.57 6.43 23.27
N THR A 44 1.53 6.94 24.49
CA THR A 44 2.57 7.76 25.11
C THR A 44 3.32 6.94 26.15
N GLU A 45 4.37 7.49 26.74
CA GLU A 45 5.10 6.84 27.84
C GLU A 45 4.20 6.54 29.06
N LEU A 46 3.14 7.30 29.23
CA LEU A 46 2.16 7.11 30.30
C LEU A 46 1.09 6.07 29.97
N THR A 47 1.02 5.63 28.71
CA THR A 47 0.02 4.64 28.27
C THR A 47 0.51 3.22 28.62
N PRO A 48 -0.22 2.42 29.39
CA PRO A 48 0.22 1.08 29.83
C PRO A 48 0.10 0.04 28.70
N ILE A 49 0.64 0.34 27.54
CA ILE A 49 0.62 -0.50 26.33
C ILE A 49 2.04 -0.70 25.83
N ALA A 50 2.42 -1.97 25.62
CA ALA A 50 3.71 -2.29 25.02
C ALA A 50 3.79 -1.78 23.59
N HIS A 51 4.64 -0.81 23.32
CA HIS A 51 4.81 -0.24 22.00
C HIS A 51 6.29 -0.09 21.62
N THR A 52 6.54 0.11 20.33
CA THR A 52 7.87 0.40 19.78
C THR A 52 7.71 1.54 18.79
N ASN A 53 8.56 2.56 18.91
CA ASN A 53 8.66 3.66 17.96
C ASN A 53 9.88 3.45 17.06
N ILE A 54 9.71 3.59 15.75
CA ILE A 54 10.76 3.49 14.74
C ILE A 54 10.82 4.83 14.02
N GLY A 55 11.91 5.55 14.19
CA GLY A 55 12.06 6.89 13.62
C GLY A 55 12.66 6.90 12.22
N LYS A 56 12.65 8.07 11.57
CA LYS A 56 13.10 8.29 10.20
C LYS A 56 14.52 7.78 9.93
N GLU A 57 15.45 8.04 10.83
CA GLU A 57 16.83 7.61 10.68
C GLU A 57 16.96 6.09 10.58
N GLN A 58 16.27 5.37 11.44
CA GLN A 58 16.26 3.91 11.41
C GLN A 58 15.59 3.39 10.13
N LEU A 59 14.43 3.96 9.76
CA LEU A 59 13.71 3.61 8.54
C LEU A 59 14.59 3.82 7.30
N SER A 60 15.27 4.94 7.17
CA SER A 60 16.10 5.26 6.02
C SER A 60 17.27 4.27 5.83
N LYS A 61 17.87 3.79 6.91
CA LYS A 61 18.95 2.78 6.88
C LYS A 61 18.45 1.41 6.42
N MET A 62 17.20 1.07 6.69
CA MET A 62 16.60 -0.23 6.39
C MET A 62 15.87 -0.27 5.05
N ASN A 63 15.46 0.90 4.53
CA ASN A 63 14.63 1.00 3.32
C ASN A 63 15.46 0.91 2.04
N THR A 64 15.97 -0.28 1.76
CA THR A 64 16.77 -0.60 0.56
C THR A 64 15.93 -1.06 -0.64
N GLY A 65 14.60 -1.04 -0.52
CA GLY A 65 13.65 -1.48 -1.54
C GLY A 65 12.66 -2.51 -1.04
N VAL A 66 12.87 -3.04 0.17
CA VAL A 66 11.94 -3.98 0.80
C VAL A 66 10.62 -3.32 1.18
N ASP A 67 9.55 -4.10 1.17
CA ASP A 67 8.23 -3.64 1.58
C ASP A 67 8.15 -3.35 3.07
N PHE A 68 7.13 -2.59 3.42
CA PHE A 68 6.89 -2.12 4.77
C PHE A 68 6.97 -3.20 5.88
N PRO A 69 6.38 -4.42 5.73
CA PRO A 69 6.49 -5.48 6.73
C PRO A 69 7.94 -5.80 7.12
N TYR A 70 8.86 -5.82 6.14
CA TYR A 70 10.26 -6.16 6.37
C TYR A 70 11.02 -5.08 7.15
N LEU A 71 10.58 -3.83 7.09
CA LEU A 71 11.12 -2.75 7.93
C LEU A 71 10.78 -2.95 9.41
N LEU A 72 9.73 -3.73 9.70
CA LEU A 72 9.31 -4.06 11.07
C LEU A 72 9.89 -5.39 11.57
N ALA A 73 10.63 -6.15 10.75
CA ALA A 73 11.11 -7.49 11.08
C ALA A 73 11.98 -7.55 12.36
N ALA A 74 12.70 -6.46 12.68
CA ALA A 74 13.47 -6.35 13.91
C ALA A 74 12.63 -5.95 15.15
N THR A 75 11.34 -5.66 14.96
CA THR A 75 10.44 -5.31 16.08
C THR A 75 10.08 -6.58 16.88
N PRO A 76 10.13 -6.56 18.22
CA PRO A 76 9.77 -7.73 19.03
C PRO A 76 8.40 -8.29 18.68
N SER A 77 8.30 -9.61 18.54
CA SER A 77 7.07 -10.38 18.23
C SER A 77 6.49 -10.15 16.81
N VAL A 78 7.24 -9.53 15.92
CA VAL A 78 6.88 -9.41 14.49
C VAL A 78 7.53 -10.56 13.70
N VAL A 79 6.73 -11.21 12.87
CA VAL A 79 7.18 -12.21 11.89
C VAL A 79 6.69 -11.78 10.52
N THR A 80 7.57 -11.80 9.52
CA THR A 80 7.27 -11.36 8.16
C THR A 80 7.37 -12.51 7.17
N THR A 81 6.59 -12.45 6.10
CA THR A 81 6.63 -13.40 4.99
C THR A 81 6.63 -12.67 3.65
N SER A 82 7.20 -13.32 2.62
CA SER A 82 7.24 -12.82 1.25
C SER A 82 7.00 -13.95 0.28
N ASP A 83 6.06 -13.81 -0.62
CA ASP A 83 5.74 -14.82 -1.63
C ASP A 83 6.89 -14.97 -2.63
N ALA A 84 7.50 -13.86 -3.07
CA ALA A 84 8.66 -13.85 -3.96
C ALA A 84 9.98 -14.18 -3.25
N GLY A 85 10.00 -14.18 -1.90
CA GLY A 85 11.16 -14.51 -1.08
C GLY A 85 12.23 -13.41 -0.98
N THR A 86 12.03 -12.24 -1.57
CA THR A 86 12.95 -11.08 -1.54
C THR A 86 12.49 -9.96 -0.61
N GLY A 87 11.30 -10.09 -0.01
CA GLY A 87 10.72 -9.03 0.80
C GLY A 87 10.10 -7.89 -0.02
N ILE A 88 9.81 -8.12 -1.30
CA ILE A 88 9.20 -7.18 -2.23
C ILE A 88 8.00 -7.87 -2.89
N GLY A 89 6.95 -7.10 -3.20
CA GLY A 89 5.72 -7.59 -3.80
C GLY A 89 4.70 -8.02 -2.76
N TYR A 90 4.18 -9.24 -2.85
CA TYR A 90 3.26 -9.76 -1.84
C TYR A 90 4.01 -10.13 -0.56
N THR A 91 3.87 -9.27 0.43
CA THR A 91 4.46 -9.42 1.76
C THR A 91 3.40 -9.31 2.84
N SER A 92 3.60 -10.01 3.93
CA SER A 92 2.70 -9.93 5.08
C SER A 92 3.44 -9.95 6.40
N LEU A 93 2.75 -9.63 7.48
CA LEU A 93 3.30 -9.67 8.84
C LEU A 93 2.30 -10.27 9.83
N ARG A 94 2.86 -10.82 10.89
CA ARG A 94 2.14 -11.28 12.08
C ARG A 94 2.74 -10.62 13.29
N ILE A 95 1.90 -10.22 14.26
CA ILE A 95 2.34 -9.65 15.52
C ILE A 95 1.74 -10.47 16.66
N ARG A 96 2.58 -11.01 17.56
CA ARG A 96 2.17 -11.94 18.63
C ARG A 96 1.33 -13.13 18.11
N GLY A 97 1.66 -13.63 16.90
CA GLY A 97 0.94 -14.74 16.26
C GLY A 97 -0.36 -14.37 15.57
N THR A 98 -0.89 -13.15 15.74
CA THR A 98 -2.08 -12.69 15.02
C THR A 98 -1.73 -12.24 13.60
N ASP A 99 -2.58 -12.57 12.65
CA ASP A 99 -2.42 -12.17 11.25
C ASP A 99 -2.86 -10.72 10.96
N GLY A 100 -2.60 -10.24 9.74
CA GLY A 100 -2.87 -8.88 9.33
C GLY A 100 -4.33 -8.44 9.45
N THR A 101 -5.29 -9.38 9.41
CA THR A 101 -6.72 -9.07 9.53
C THR A 101 -7.13 -8.61 10.94
N ARG A 102 -6.26 -8.80 11.92
CA ARG A 102 -6.44 -8.40 13.33
C ARG A 102 -5.47 -7.31 13.77
N ILE A 103 -4.83 -6.67 12.80
CA ILE A 103 -3.89 -5.59 13.00
C ILE A 103 -4.46 -4.34 12.34
N ASN A 104 -4.79 -3.34 13.17
CA ASN A 104 -5.23 -2.06 12.64
C ASN A 104 -4.04 -1.23 12.17
N VAL A 105 -4.12 -0.68 10.97
CA VAL A 105 -3.07 0.18 10.42
C VAL A 105 -3.67 1.54 10.07
N THR A 106 -3.01 2.60 10.52
CA THR A 106 -3.40 3.96 10.18
C THR A 106 -2.24 4.73 9.56
N ALA A 107 -2.54 5.59 8.60
CA ALA A 107 -1.63 6.60 8.08
C ALA A 107 -2.18 7.98 8.45
N ASN A 108 -1.46 8.73 9.29
CA ASN A 108 -1.90 10.03 9.83
C ASN A 108 -3.25 9.95 10.59
N GLY A 109 -3.51 8.83 11.29
CA GLY A 109 -4.76 8.58 12.00
C GLY A 109 -5.92 8.09 11.13
N ILE A 110 -5.74 7.98 9.81
CA ILE A 110 -6.73 7.49 8.85
C ILE A 110 -6.52 5.99 8.63
N PRO A 111 -7.56 5.13 8.75
CA PRO A 111 -7.45 3.70 8.48
C PRO A 111 -7.05 3.40 7.04
N VAL A 112 -6.13 2.44 6.85
CA VAL A 112 -5.69 1.96 5.52
C VAL A 112 -5.94 0.47 5.31
N ASN A 113 -6.53 -0.23 6.29
CA ASN A 113 -6.98 -1.60 6.10
C ASN A 113 -8.07 -1.67 5.04
N ASP A 114 -7.98 -2.66 4.17
CA ASP A 114 -9.03 -2.97 3.21
C ASP A 114 -10.34 -3.35 3.91
N ALA A 115 -11.45 -2.81 3.44
CA ALA A 115 -12.74 -2.94 4.11
C ALA A 115 -13.39 -4.33 3.96
N GLU A 116 -13.01 -5.12 2.98
CA GLU A 116 -13.54 -6.47 2.76
C GLU A 116 -12.71 -7.54 3.47
N SER A 117 -11.38 -7.50 3.28
CA SER A 117 -10.45 -8.49 3.84
C SER A 117 -9.96 -8.14 5.24
N HIS A 118 -10.12 -6.89 5.69
CA HIS A 118 -9.53 -6.32 6.90
C HIS A 118 -7.99 -6.37 6.95
N ASN A 119 -7.35 -6.71 5.85
CA ASN A 119 -5.89 -6.76 5.74
C ASN A 119 -5.33 -5.47 5.11
N VAL A 120 -4.00 -5.33 5.11
CA VAL A 120 -3.31 -4.30 4.34
C VAL A 120 -2.47 -4.98 3.26
N PHE A 121 -2.74 -4.67 2.00
CA PHE A 121 -1.92 -5.08 0.88
C PHE A 121 -0.81 -4.06 0.70
N TRP A 122 0.36 -4.34 1.28
CA TRP A 122 1.49 -3.41 1.30
C TRP A 122 2.05 -3.14 -0.10
N VAL A 123 1.91 -4.09 -1.00
CA VAL A 123 2.26 -3.98 -2.42
C VAL A 123 1.50 -2.84 -3.11
N ASN A 124 0.28 -2.50 -2.65
CA ASN A 124 -0.54 -1.40 -3.20
C ASN A 124 -0.07 -0.01 -2.73
N MET A 125 0.85 0.05 -1.78
CA MET A 125 1.47 1.28 -1.28
C MET A 125 3.00 1.19 -1.35
N PRO A 126 3.57 0.95 -2.56
CA PRO A 126 5.01 0.72 -2.70
C PRO A 126 5.79 1.92 -2.18
N ASP A 127 6.90 1.63 -1.51
CA ASP A 127 7.82 2.65 -0.99
C ASP A 127 7.19 3.72 -0.09
N ILE A 128 6.04 3.44 0.53
CA ILE A 128 5.41 4.40 1.46
C ILE A 128 6.38 4.81 2.57
N ALA A 129 7.25 3.90 3.00
CA ALA A 129 8.24 4.13 4.06
C ALA A 129 9.23 5.26 3.75
N SER A 130 9.51 5.54 2.48
CA SER A 130 10.34 6.70 2.08
C SER A 130 9.71 8.04 2.42
N SER A 131 8.38 8.07 2.63
CA SER A 131 7.63 9.28 3.01
C SER A 131 7.05 9.20 4.43
N VAL A 132 7.55 8.28 5.25
CA VAL A 132 7.15 8.12 6.66
C VAL A 132 8.21 8.70 7.58
N LYS A 133 7.78 9.57 8.49
CA LYS A 133 8.59 10.17 9.55
C LYS A 133 8.89 9.17 10.66
N ASP A 134 7.86 8.50 11.13
CA ASP A 134 7.96 7.47 12.16
C ASP A 134 6.79 6.50 12.13
N ILE A 135 7.02 5.35 12.74
CA ILE A 135 6.06 4.28 12.91
C ILE A 135 5.95 3.98 14.40
N GLN A 136 4.74 3.82 14.90
CA GLN A 136 4.51 3.23 16.19
C GLN A 136 3.78 1.90 16.06
N VAL A 137 4.39 0.84 16.59
CA VAL A 137 3.80 -0.51 16.68
C VAL A 137 3.33 -0.75 18.11
N GLN A 138 2.03 -0.79 18.32
CA GLN A 138 1.40 -1.14 19.61
C GLN A 138 1.04 -2.63 19.58
N ARG A 139 1.45 -3.39 20.58
CA ARG A 139 1.28 -4.84 20.62
C ARG A 139 0.19 -5.26 21.61
N GLY A 140 -0.85 -5.90 21.08
CA GLY A 140 -2.06 -6.30 21.81
C GLY A 140 -3.24 -5.39 21.48
N ALA A 141 -4.36 -5.58 22.14
CA ALA A 141 -5.52 -4.70 22.03
C ALA A 141 -5.12 -3.29 22.49
N GLY A 142 -4.99 -2.37 21.57
CA GLY A 142 -4.56 -1.01 21.84
C GLY A 142 -5.58 -0.19 22.67
N THR A 143 -5.44 1.13 22.64
CA THR A 143 -6.47 2.03 23.17
C THR A 143 -7.75 1.92 22.34
N SER A 144 -8.90 2.24 22.94
CA SER A 144 -10.20 2.28 22.23
C SER A 144 -10.22 3.22 21.02
N THR A 145 -9.28 4.16 20.95
CA THR A 145 -9.09 5.11 19.85
C THR A 145 -8.51 4.46 18.57
N ASN A 146 -7.93 3.26 18.66
CA ASN A 146 -7.38 2.55 17.49
C ASN A 146 -8.45 1.97 16.54
N GLY A 147 -9.73 2.06 16.91
CA GLY A 147 -10.84 1.63 16.05
C GLY A 147 -11.04 0.12 15.97
N ALA A 148 -11.85 -0.30 15.01
CA ALA A 148 -12.16 -1.71 14.77
C ALA A 148 -10.92 -2.46 14.24
N GLY A 149 -10.79 -3.75 14.60
CA GLY A 149 -9.70 -4.61 14.11
C GLY A 149 -8.39 -4.54 14.91
N SER A 150 -8.25 -3.67 15.90
CA SER A 150 -7.03 -3.54 16.71
C SER A 150 -6.88 -4.61 17.80
N PHE A 151 -7.32 -5.82 17.54
CA PHE A 151 -7.30 -6.92 18.51
C PHE A 151 -5.87 -7.45 18.77
N GLY A 152 -5.10 -7.64 17.71
CA GLY A 152 -3.75 -8.22 17.81
C GLY A 152 -2.67 -7.16 18.00
N ALA A 153 -2.79 -6.07 17.26
CA ALA A 153 -1.86 -4.95 17.29
C ALA A 153 -2.44 -3.72 16.58
N SER A 154 -1.74 -2.58 16.73
CA SER A 154 -1.96 -1.39 15.91
C SER A 154 -0.64 -0.86 15.38
N ILE A 155 -0.63 -0.45 14.12
CA ILE A 155 0.51 0.17 13.46
C ILE A 155 0.08 1.58 13.04
N ASN A 156 0.72 2.59 13.60
CA ASN A 156 0.40 3.99 13.33
C ASN A 156 1.57 4.65 12.58
N LEU A 157 1.34 4.97 11.31
CA LEU A 157 2.28 5.66 10.43
C LEU A 157 2.06 7.16 10.51
N ARG A 158 3.13 7.92 10.60
CA ARG A 158 3.12 9.36 10.37
C ARG A 158 3.96 9.67 9.15
N THR A 159 3.40 10.41 8.22
CA THR A 159 4.14 10.85 7.03
C THR A 159 5.08 12.00 7.35
N ASP A 160 6.07 12.21 6.48
CA ASP A 160 7.13 13.20 6.69
C ASP A 160 6.59 14.63 6.89
N ARG A 161 7.30 15.40 7.69
CA ARG A 161 7.15 16.86 7.76
C ARG A 161 7.81 17.50 6.55
N PHE A 162 7.38 18.70 6.22
CA PHE A 162 8.06 19.51 5.23
C PHE A 162 9.43 19.96 5.74
N ASN A 163 10.40 19.98 4.85
CA ASN A 163 11.66 20.63 5.13
C ASN A 163 11.46 22.15 5.15
N THR A 164 12.22 22.85 5.98
CA THR A 164 12.19 24.33 6.00
C THR A 164 12.88 24.93 4.78
N GLN A 165 13.89 24.24 4.24
CA GLN A 165 14.66 24.63 3.07
C GLN A 165 14.26 23.83 1.84
N PRO A 166 14.35 24.40 0.63
CA PRO A 166 14.15 23.64 -0.60
C PRO A 166 15.19 22.53 -0.73
N TYR A 167 14.78 21.41 -1.31
CA TYR A 167 15.68 20.28 -1.52
C TYR A 167 15.34 19.51 -2.78
N THR A 168 16.32 18.80 -3.28
CA THR A 168 16.18 17.75 -4.28
C THR A 168 17.03 16.58 -3.84
N SER A 169 16.50 15.37 -3.98
CA SER A 169 17.18 14.12 -3.61
C SER A 169 17.03 13.08 -4.69
N ILE A 170 18.07 12.29 -4.86
CA ILE A 170 18.05 11.06 -5.65
C ILE A 170 18.70 9.97 -4.83
N SER A 171 18.10 8.81 -4.79
CA SER A 171 18.69 7.63 -4.15
C SER A 171 18.45 6.39 -4.99
N GLY A 172 19.36 5.41 -4.85
CA GLY A 172 19.25 4.14 -5.53
C GLY A 172 19.86 3.03 -4.70
N SER A 173 19.34 1.82 -4.89
CA SER A 173 19.90 0.59 -4.34
C SER A 173 19.88 -0.50 -5.39
N TYR A 174 20.82 -1.45 -5.26
CA TYR A 174 20.89 -2.64 -6.09
C TYR A 174 21.33 -3.84 -5.25
N GLY A 175 20.72 -5.00 -5.46
CA GLY A 175 20.95 -6.20 -4.65
C GLY A 175 20.72 -7.50 -5.41
N SER A 176 20.69 -8.61 -4.67
CA SER A 176 20.49 -9.95 -5.21
C SER A 176 19.16 -10.06 -5.96
N PHE A 177 19.08 -11.00 -6.91
CA PHE A 177 17.90 -11.25 -7.74
C PHE A 177 17.49 -10.03 -8.55
N ASN A 178 18.46 -9.28 -9.07
CA ASN A 178 18.25 -8.05 -9.83
C ASN A 178 17.35 -7.04 -9.08
N THR A 179 17.34 -7.10 -7.75
CA THR A 179 16.57 -6.19 -6.93
C THR A 179 17.14 -4.79 -7.03
N HIS A 180 16.32 -3.84 -7.44
CA HIS A 180 16.74 -2.45 -7.59
C HIS A 180 15.65 -1.49 -7.17
N LYS A 181 16.06 -0.33 -6.67
CA LYS A 181 15.17 0.78 -6.33
C LYS A 181 15.79 2.08 -6.81
N THR A 182 14.97 2.96 -7.33
CA THR A 182 15.33 4.35 -7.62
C THR A 182 14.25 5.27 -7.06
N THR A 183 14.65 6.29 -6.34
CA THR A 183 13.75 7.29 -5.75
C THR A 183 14.25 8.68 -6.06
N ILE A 184 13.34 9.56 -6.51
CA ILE A 184 13.60 10.98 -6.75
C ILE A 184 12.62 11.75 -5.89
N GLY A 185 13.11 12.74 -5.15
CA GLY A 185 12.31 13.62 -4.31
C GLY A 185 12.70 15.08 -4.49
N ALA A 186 11.74 15.96 -4.34
CA ALA A 186 11.96 17.41 -4.32
C ALA A 186 10.93 18.10 -3.41
N GLY A 187 11.33 19.17 -2.78
CA GLY A 187 10.47 19.99 -1.96
C GLY A 187 10.82 21.47 -2.08
N THR A 188 9.82 22.31 -1.93
CA THR A 188 9.99 23.77 -2.04
C THR A 188 10.59 24.41 -0.80
N GLY A 189 10.64 23.68 0.33
CA GLY A 189 10.77 24.33 1.62
C GLY A 189 9.51 25.13 1.95
N ILE A 190 9.62 26.00 2.96
CA ILE A 190 8.50 26.87 3.36
C ILE A 190 8.54 28.15 2.54
N LEU A 191 7.49 28.36 1.75
CA LEU A 191 7.29 29.54 0.91
C LEU A 191 6.41 30.56 1.63
N HIS A 192 6.85 31.83 1.68
CA HIS A 192 6.12 32.95 2.28
C HIS A 192 5.58 32.62 3.70
N ASP A 193 6.37 31.88 4.49
CA ASP A 193 6.09 31.44 5.87
C ASP A 193 4.79 30.62 6.05
N ARG A 194 4.17 30.17 4.96
CA ARG A 194 2.83 29.54 5.01
C ARG A 194 2.64 28.31 4.13
N TRP A 195 3.35 28.20 3.02
CA TRP A 195 3.11 27.15 2.05
C TRP A 195 4.29 26.22 1.92
N ALA A 196 4.05 24.94 1.77
CA ALA A 196 5.09 23.98 1.47
C ALA A 196 4.55 22.89 0.53
N PHE A 197 5.40 22.39 -0.37
CA PHE A 197 5.07 21.34 -1.32
C PHE A 197 6.23 20.36 -1.42
N ASP A 198 5.91 19.05 -1.43
CA ASP A 198 6.86 17.98 -1.67
C ASP A 198 6.32 16.98 -2.69
N VAL A 199 7.24 16.40 -3.44
CA VAL A 199 6.99 15.32 -4.38
C VAL A 199 8.05 14.23 -4.22
N ARG A 200 7.63 12.96 -4.33
CA ARG A 200 8.50 11.81 -4.44
C ARG A 200 7.95 10.83 -5.47
N LEU A 201 8.85 10.32 -6.31
CA LEU A 201 8.58 9.26 -7.27
C LEU A 201 9.56 8.12 -7.02
N SER A 202 9.12 6.87 -7.09
CA SER A 202 9.96 5.70 -6.92
C SER A 202 9.61 4.60 -7.91
N GLY A 203 10.64 3.85 -8.33
CA GLY A 203 10.52 2.60 -9.05
C GLY A 203 11.28 1.51 -8.33
N ILE A 204 10.68 0.33 -8.19
CA ILE A 204 11.28 -0.84 -7.55
C ILE A 204 11.07 -2.05 -8.47
N GLY A 205 12.10 -2.88 -8.64
CA GLY A 205 12.00 -4.12 -9.38
C GLY A 205 12.81 -5.24 -8.73
N SER A 206 12.38 -6.49 -8.95
CA SER A 206 13.08 -7.69 -8.51
C SER A 206 12.66 -8.88 -9.35
N ASP A 207 13.59 -9.79 -9.66
CA ASP A 207 13.28 -11.07 -10.33
C ASP A 207 12.70 -12.11 -9.35
N GLY A 208 12.77 -11.85 -8.02
CA GLY A 208 12.35 -12.78 -6.97
C GLY A 208 13.39 -13.88 -6.69
N TYR A 209 13.40 -14.36 -5.42
CA TYR A 209 14.13 -15.56 -5.05
C TYR A 209 13.40 -16.81 -5.59
N ILE A 210 12.10 -16.84 -5.47
CA ILE A 210 11.24 -17.90 -6.02
C ILE A 210 11.22 -17.76 -7.55
N GLU A 211 11.21 -18.89 -8.27
CA GLU A 211 11.23 -18.89 -9.73
C GLU A 211 10.03 -18.15 -10.34
N ARG A 212 10.28 -17.33 -11.36
CA ARG A 212 9.26 -16.53 -12.07
C ARG A 212 8.53 -15.50 -11.19
N ALA A 213 8.95 -15.28 -9.94
CA ALA A 213 8.27 -14.36 -9.01
C ALA A 213 8.75 -12.91 -9.18
N ALA A 214 8.83 -12.44 -10.43
CA ALA A 214 9.23 -11.07 -10.72
C ALA A 214 8.19 -10.07 -10.22
N THR A 215 8.67 -8.92 -9.76
CA THR A 215 7.86 -7.82 -9.23
C THR A 215 8.35 -6.50 -9.80
N GLU A 216 7.42 -5.69 -10.31
CA GLU A 216 7.66 -4.32 -10.75
C GLU A 216 6.68 -3.37 -10.06
N LEU A 217 7.19 -2.37 -9.35
CA LEU A 217 6.41 -1.43 -8.59
C LEU A 217 6.77 0.00 -8.97
N GLN A 218 5.77 0.84 -9.11
CA GLN A 218 5.92 2.29 -9.28
C GLN A 218 5.15 3.00 -8.19
N SER A 219 5.70 4.05 -7.63
CA SER A 219 5.01 4.79 -6.58
C SER A 219 5.20 6.29 -6.69
N PHE A 220 4.21 7.01 -6.19
CA PHE A 220 4.26 8.45 -6.03
C PHE A 220 3.81 8.85 -4.62
N TYR A 221 4.32 9.99 -4.18
CA TYR A 221 3.87 10.69 -2.98
C TYR A 221 3.91 12.18 -3.27
N LEU A 222 2.80 12.85 -3.02
CA LEU A 222 2.64 14.29 -3.17
C LEU A 222 2.08 14.84 -1.88
N GLN A 223 2.59 15.96 -1.41
CA GLN A 223 1.98 16.68 -0.32
C GLN A 223 2.07 18.19 -0.49
N GLY A 224 1.05 18.89 -0.01
CA GLY A 224 1.02 20.32 0.08
C GLY A 224 0.45 20.76 1.42
N ALA A 225 0.97 21.82 2.01
CA ALA A 225 0.43 22.36 3.25
C ALA A 225 0.29 23.88 3.22
N TYR A 226 -0.69 24.32 3.99
CA TYR A 226 -0.87 25.72 4.37
C TYR A 226 -0.83 25.83 5.91
N TYR A 227 -0.01 26.73 6.40
CA TYR A 227 0.15 27.04 7.81
C TYR A 227 -0.39 28.45 8.09
N GLY A 228 -1.57 28.52 8.70
CA GLY A 228 -2.15 29.75 9.22
C GLY A 228 -1.88 29.92 10.71
N ASN A 229 -2.36 31.00 11.30
CA ASN A 229 -2.13 31.28 12.72
C ASN A 229 -2.87 30.32 13.66
N SER A 230 -4.10 29.95 13.32
CA SER A 230 -4.93 29.04 14.11
C SER A 230 -5.37 27.80 13.33
N THR A 231 -5.14 27.78 12.01
CA THR A 231 -5.57 26.68 11.14
C THR A 231 -4.40 26.23 10.28
N SER A 232 -4.14 24.93 10.27
CA SER A 232 -3.23 24.31 9.33
C SER A 232 -3.98 23.29 8.48
N ILE A 233 -3.66 23.25 7.20
CA ILE A 233 -4.28 22.34 6.23
C ILE A 233 -3.17 21.58 5.53
N ARG A 234 -3.31 20.25 5.39
CA ARG A 234 -2.37 19.40 4.67
C ARG A 234 -3.11 18.49 3.72
N LEU A 235 -2.78 18.56 2.45
CA LEU A 235 -3.25 17.65 1.41
C LEU A 235 -2.14 16.66 1.09
N ILE A 236 -2.46 15.37 1.08
CA ILE A 236 -1.53 14.29 0.78
C ILE A 236 -2.17 13.39 -0.26
N ALA A 237 -1.42 13.01 -1.30
CA ALA A 237 -1.79 11.97 -2.24
C ALA A 237 -0.63 11.00 -2.40
N PHE A 238 -0.90 9.71 -2.29
CA PHE A 238 0.10 8.67 -2.46
C PHE A 238 -0.50 7.39 -3.01
N GLY A 239 0.32 6.58 -3.63
CA GLY A 239 -0.10 5.32 -4.20
C GLY A 239 0.91 4.79 -5.19
N GLY A 240 0.47 3.84 -5.99
CA GLY A 240 1.32 3.22 -6.98
C GLY A 240 0.61 2.23 -7.87
N LYS A 241 1.41 1.66 -8.75
CA LYS A 241 1.04 0.56 -9.61
C LYS A 241 1.97 -0.60 -9.33
N GLU A 242 1.39 -1.80 -9.25
CA GLU A 242 2.11 -3.04 -9.17
C GLU A 242 1.89 -3.93 -10.38
N GLN A 243 2.89 -4.74 -10.69
CA GLN A 243 2.78 -5.94 -11.49
C GLN A 243 3.64 -7.01 -10.81
N THR A 244 3.01 -8.11 -10.37
CA THR A 244 3.69 -9.21 -9.69
C THR A 244 3.33 -10.54 -10.33
N TYR A 245 4.31 -11.39 -10.60
CA TYR A 245 4.05 -12.77 -11.00
C TYR A 245 3.66 -13.58 -9.77
N HIS A 246 2.66 -14.45 -9.89
CA HIS A 246 2.14 -15.21 -8.76
C HIS A 246 3.15 -16.21 -8.20
N ALA A 247 3.32 -16.22 -6.88
CA ALA A 247 4.13 -17.20 -6.15
C ALA A 247 3.42 -17.72 -4.89
N TRP A 248 2.09 -17.67 -4.86
CA TRP A 248 1.26 -17.95 -3.69
C TRP A 248 0.86 -19.43 -3.49
N ASN A 249 1.27 -20.34 -4.40
CA ASN A 249 0.94 -21.75 -4.25
C ASN A 249 1.77 -22.47 -3.18
N TYR A 250 2.87 -21.89 -2.72
CA TYR A 250 3.81 -22.41 -1.73
C TYR A 250 4.17 -23.90 -1.94
N ALA A 251 5.42 -24.16 -2.24
CA ALA A 251 5.90 -25.50 -2.45
C ALA A 251 5.83 -26.35 -1.17
N THR A 252 5.34 -27.59 -1.27
CA THR A 252 5.39 -28.57 -0.20
C THR A 252 6.86 -29.01 0.05
N LYS A 253 7.09 -29.73 1.15
CA LYS A 253 8.43 -30.26 1.44
C LYS A 253 8.87 -31.22 0.35
N GLU A 254 7.98 -32.09 -0.13
CA GLU A 254 8.21 -33.06 -1.19
C GLU A 254 8.53 -32.37 -2.52
N GLU A 255 7.80 -31.32 -2.87
CA GLU A 255 8.09 -30.52 -4.07
C GLU A 255 9.44 -29.81 -3.97
N MET A 256 9.80 -29.29 -2.80
CA MET A 256 11.12 -28.69 -2.59
C MET A 256 12.27 -29.70 -2.68
N GLU A 257 12.07 -30.93 -2.24
CA GLU A 257 13.04 -32.02 -2.39
C GLU A 257 13.19 -32.45 -3.85
N LEU A 258 12.09 -32.46 -4.61
CA LEU A 258 12.07 -32.91 -6.01
C LEU A 258 12.52 -31.83 -6.99
N TYR A 259 12.05 -30.60 -6.83
CA TYR A 259 12.24 -29.50 -7.79
C TYR A 259 13.14 -28.39 -7.28
N GLY A 260 13.56 -28.46 -6.02
CA GLY A 260 14.39 -27.43 -5.40
C GLY A 260 13.61 -26.35 -4.64
N ARG A 261 14.34 -25.62 -3.79
CA ARG A 261 13.77 -24.65 -2.83
C ARG A 261 13.17 -23.40 -3.47
N ARG A 262 13.41 -23.19 -4.75
CA ARG A 262 12.90 -22.03 -5.51
C ARG A 262 11.68 -22.38 -6.38
N TYR A 263 11.22 -23.62 -6.30
CA TYR A 263 10.11 -24.10 -7.13
C TYR A 263 8.86 -23.26 -6.96
N ASN A 264 8.22 -22.94 -8.09
CA ASN A 264 6.94 -22.24 -8.17
C ASN A 264 6.02 -22.97 -9.15
N SER A 265 4.92 -23.50 -8.67
CA SER A 265 3.92 -24.17 -9.50
C SER A 265 2.91 -23.23 -10.17
N CYS A 266 2.92 -21.93 -9.82
CA CYS A 266 2.03 -20.96 -10.45
C CYS A 266 2.29 -20.86 -11.96
N GLY A 267 1.20 -20.81 -12.73
CA GLY A 267 1.27 -20.71 -14.18
C GLY A 267 1.61 -22.02 -14.91
N TYR A 268 1.81 -23.15 -14.22
CA TYR A 268 2.10 -24.43 -14.88
C TYR A 268 1.02 -24.79 -15.90
N MET A 269 1.45 -25.12 -17.12
CA MET A 269 0.57 -25.49 -18.23
C MET A 269 0.67 -26.99 -18.54
N PHE A 270 1.84 -27.47 -18.92
CA PHE A 270 2.12 -28.86 -19.26
C PHE A 270 3.63 -29.15 -19.24
N THR A 271 3.96 -30.42 -19.29
CA THR A 271 5.32 -30.90 -19.52
C THR A 271 5.40 -31.52 -20.93
N ASP A 272 6.37 -31.15 -21.72
CA ASP A 272 6.55 -31.66 -23.07
C ASP A 272 7.19 -33.06 -23.09
N SER A 273 7.36 -33.62 -24.30
CA SER A 273 7.99 -34.94 -24.50
C SER A 273 9.43 -35.04 -24.00
N ASP A 274 10.13 -33.93 -23.92
CA ASP A 274 11.51 -33.84 -23.47
C ASP A 274 11.62 -33.66 -21.94
N GLY A 275 10.48 -33.66 -21.23
CA GLY A 275 10.39 -33.49 -19.79
C GLY A 275 10.49 -32.05 -19.32
N LYS A 276 10.41 -31.06 -20.23
CA LYS A 276 10.48 -29.64 -19.90
C LYS A 276 9.08 -29.11 -19.54
N SER A 277 8.97 -28.49 -18.37
CA SER A 277 7.74 -27.83 -17.93
C SER A 277 7.58 -26.46 -18.58
N HIS A 278 6.37 -26.18 -19.03
CA HIS A 278 5.96 -24.92 -19.64
C HIS A 278 5.00 -24.16 -18.72
N TYR A 279 5.20 -22.88 -18.62
CA TYR A 279 4.45 -21.99 -17.72
C TYR A 279 3.85 -20.82 -18.50
N TYR A 280 2.73 -20.31 -18.01
CA TYR A 280 2.07 -19.16 -18.55
C TYR A 280 2.79 -17.88 -18.11
N ASP A 281 3.26 -17.07 -19.05
CA ASP A 281 4.10 -15.91 -18.77
C ASP A 281 3.34 -14.78 -18.06
N ASP A 282 2.04 -14.61 -18.36
CA ASP A 282 1.20 -13.56 -17.78
C ASP A 282 0.40 -14.03 -16.54
N GLN A 283 0.93 -14.96 -15.78
CA GLN A 283 0.36 -15.38 -14.48
C GLN A 283 0.59 -14.28 -13.44
N THR A 284 -0.03 -13.13 -13.62
CA THR A 284 0.32 -11.90 -12.92
C THR A 284 -0.86 -11.25 -12.22
N ASP A 285 -0.56 -10.55 -11.13
CA ASP A 285 -1.41 -9.54 -10.52
C ASP A 285 -1.00 -8.15 -11.02
N ASN A 286 -1.98 -7.32 -11.28
CA ASN A 286 -1.82 -5.95 -11.76
C ASN A 286 -2.82 -5.07 -11.02
N TYR A 287 -2.33 -4.18 -10.18
CA TYR A 287 -3.20 -3.32 -9.39
C TYR A 287 -2.67 -1.90 -9.32
N THR A 288 -3.57 -0.95 -9.31
CA THR A 288 -3.27 0.48 -9.13
C THR A 288 -4.08 1.00 -7.96
N GLN A 289 -3.43 1.66 -7.02
CA GLN A 289 -4.08 2.30 -5.89
C GLN A 289 -3.65 3.74 -5.71
N THR A 290 -4.60 4.61 -5.48
CA THR A 290 -4.38 6.02 -5.13
C THR A 290 -5.13 6.33 -3.84
N ASN A 291 -4.42 6.92 -2.88
CA ASN A 291 -4.94 7.40 -1.61
C ASN A 291 -4.83 8.91 -1.58
N ALA A 292 -5.87 9.60 -1.19
CA ALA A 292 -5.90 11.04 -0.95
C ALA A 292 -6.35 11.31 0.49
N GLN A 293 -5.67 12.22 1.17
CA GLN A 293 -5.99 12.63 2.54
C GLN A 293 -5.97 14.15 2.63
N LEU A 294 -7.00 14.74 3.24
CA LEU A 294 -7.04 16.13 3.61
C LEU A 294 -7.11 16.22 5.13
N LEU A 295 -6.05 16.74 5.74
CA LEU A 295 -5.92 16.91 7.18
C LEU A 295 -6.08 18.38 7.52
N ILE A 296 -6.91 18.69 8.49
CA ILE A 296 -7.20 20.05 8.96
C ILE A 296 -7.06 20.06 10.48
N ASP A 297 -6.23 20.95 10.95
CA ASP A 297 -6.05 21.30 12.36
C ASP A 297 -6.57 22.69 12.60
N HIS A 298 -7.41 22.87 13.63
CA HIS A 298 -7.87 24.19 14.05
C HIS A 298 -7.80 24.36 15.57
N ASN A 299 -7.08 25.37 16.02
CA ASN A 299 -7.06 25.77 17.43
C ASN A 299 -8.09 26.87 17.67
N PHE A 300 -9.16 26.55 18.38
CA PHE A 300 -10.14 27.54 18.82
C PHE A 300 -9.55 28.43 19.93
N THR A 301 -8.81 27.81 20.85
CA THR A 301 -8.06 28.44 21.92
C THR A 301 -6.73 27.72 22.10
N ASN A 302 -5.91 28.14 23.08
CA ASN A 302 -4.68 27.41 23.44
C ASN A 302 -4.97 26.01 24.00
N GLU A 303 -6.16 25.81 24.55
CA GLU A 303 -6.59 24.57 25.23
C GLU A 303 -7.49 23.72 24.34
N LEU A 304 -8.21 24.30 23.37
CA LEU A 304 -9.21 23.58 22.56
C LEU A 304 -8.79 23.48 21.10
N LYS A 305 -8.57 22.24 20.64
CA LYS A 305 -8.12 21.88 19.30
C LYS A 305 -9.09 20.94 18.61
N LEU A 306 -9.33 21.13 17.32
CA LEU A 306 -10.09 20.24 16.46
C LEU A 306 -9.19 19.70 15.35
N ASP A 307 -9.11 18.39 15.23
CA ASP A 307 -8.45 17.66 14.14
C ASP A 307 -9.48 17.00 13.25
N ILE A 308 -9.39 17.18 11.94
CA ILE A 308 -10.24 16.53 10.94
C ILE A 308 -9.37 15.86 9.89
N GLY A 309 -9.68 14.62 9.56
CA GLY A 309 -9.10 13.89 8.43
C GLY A 309 -10.19 13.43 7.48
N LEU A 310 -10.17 13.92 6.24
CA LEU A 310 -10.97 13.37 5.15
C LEU A 310 -10.09 12.48 4.31
N HIS A 311 -10.62 11.37 3.81
CA HIS A 311 -9.85 10.46 2.98
C HIS A 311 -10.68 9.84 1.85
N TYR A 312 -9.97 9.50 0.79
CA TYR A 312 -10.50 8.75 -0.33
C TYR A 312 -9.44 7.86 -0.93
N THR A 313 -9.78 6.60 -1.16
CA THR A 313 -8.94 5.62 -1.82
C THR A 313 -9.67 5.08 -3.04
N LYS A 314 -9.00 5.08 -4.19
CA LYS A 314 -9.41 4.40 -5.41
C LYS A 314 -8.44 3.27 -5.68
N GLY A 315 -8.99 2.08 -5.89
CA GLY A 315 -8.23 0.92 -6.33
C GLY A 315 -8.88 0.28 -7.56
N ASP A 316 -8.08 -0.15 -8.51
CA ASP A 316 -8.54 -0.95 -9.63
C ASP A 316 -7.42 -1.88 -10.15
N GLY A 317 -7.82 -3.06 -10.58
CA GLY A 317 -6.87 -4.02 -11.11
C GLY A 317 -7.46 -5.40 -11.33
N TYR A 318 -6.58 -6.32 -11.63
CA TYR A 318 -6.94 -7.70 -11.89
C TYR A 318 -5.76 -8.63 -11.63
N TYR A 319 -6.06 -9.87 -11.31
CA TYR A 319 -5.11 -10.96 -11.49
C TYR A 319 -5.53 -11.87 -12.64
N GLN A 320 -4.52 -12.35 -13.37
CA GLN A 320 -4.69 -13.18 -14.55
C GLN A 320 -4.06 -14.54 -14.32
N GLU A 321 -4.76 -15.60 -14.71
CA GLU A 321 -4.36 -16.97 -14.44
C GLU A 321 -4.67 -17.90 -15.62
N TYR A 322 -3.70 -18.77 -15.94
CA TYR A 322 -3.98 -20.00 -16.67
C TYR A 322 -4.61 -21.05 -15.71
N LYS A 323 -5.66 -21.68 -16.16
CA LYS A 323 -6.36 -22.74 -15.42
C LYS A 323 -6.56 -23.95 -16.33
N SER A 324 -6.02 -25.11 -15.93
CA SER A 324 -6.20 -26.35 -16.69
C SER A 324 -7.52 -27.03 -16.37
N ASN A 325 -8.09 -27.69 -17.39
CA ASN A 325 -9.21 -28.63 -17.28
C ASN A 325 -10.45 -28.06 -16.56
N ARG A 326 -10.82 -26.79 -16.85
CA ARG A 326 -11.96 -26.11 -16.20
C ARG A 326 -13.27 -26.39 -16.93
N LYS A 327 -14.35 -26.54 -16.16
CA LYS A 327 -15.70 -26.77 -16.69
C LYS A 327 -16.26 -25.47 -17.28
N PHE A 328 -16.75 -25.52 -18.49
CA PHE A 328 -17.28 -24.34 -19.19
C PHE A 328 -18.44 -23.67 -18.46
N LYS A 329 -19.30 -24.46 -17.83
CA LYS A 329 -20.43 -23.92 -17.04
C LYS A 329 -20.02 -22.99 -15.89
N GLU A 330 -18.80 -23.12 -15.35
CA GLU A 330 -18.26 -22.24 -14.31
C GLU A 330 -17.93 -20.85 -14.86
N TYR A 331 -17.84 -20.74 -16.19
CA TYR A 331 -17.43 -19.55 -16.90
C TYR A 331 -18.51 -19.06 -17.90
N ALA A 332 -19.75 -19.46 -17.69
CA ALA A 332 -20.87 -19.13 -18.58
C ALA A 332 -20.58 -19.42 -20.07
N LEU A 333 -19.76 -20.42 -20.35
CA LEU A 333 -19.45 -20.88 -21.70
C LEU A 333 -20.28 -22.10 -22.08
N PRO A 334 -20.87 -22.16 -23.29
CA PRO A 334 -21.55 -23.34 -23.78
C PRO A 334 -20.55 -24.47 -24.08
N SER A 335 -21.02 -25.72 -23.94
CA SER A 335 -20.30 -26.88 -24.49
C SER A 335 -20.35 -26.87 -26.02
N PHE A 336 -19.40 -27.52 -26.66
CA PHE A 336 -19.36 -27.71 -28.09
C PHE A 336 -18.95 -29.14 -28.45
N ALA A 337 -19.13 -29.55 -29.71
CA ALA A 337 -18.76 -30.86 -30.15
C ALA A 337 -17.53 -30.84 -31.08
N ILE A 338 -16.60 -31.79 -30.87
CA ILE A 338 -15.50 -32.08 -31.79
C ILE A 338 -15.62 -33.55 -32.18
N ALA A 339 -15.70 -33.83 -33.47
CA ALA A 339 -15.82 -35.19 -34.02
C ALA A 339 -16.99 -36.03 -33.40
N GLY A 340 -18.08 -35.35 -32.99
CA GLY A 340 -19.25 -35.98 -32.36
C GLY A 340 -19.16 -36.15 -30.83
N GLU A 341 -18.04 -35.85 -30.23
CA GLU A 341 -17.88 -35.87 -28.76
C GLU A 341 -18.16 -34.50 -28.17
N GLU A 342 -18.97 -34.45 -27.12
CA GLU A 342 -19.28 -33.20 -26.40
C GLU A 342 -18.14 -32.79 -25.47
N ILE A 343 -17.56 -31.63 -25.73
CA ILE A 343 -16.50 -31.02 -24.93
C ILE A 343 -17.13 -30.07 -23.92
N LYS A 344 -16.98 -30.38 -22.63
CA LYS A 344 -17.56 -29.61 -21.49
C LYS A 344 -16.51 -28.90 -20.64
N LYS A 345 -15.24 -29.12 -20.92
CA LYS A 345 -14.11 -28.61 -20.15
C LYS A 345 -12.87 -28.42 -21.02
N SER A 346 -12.06 -27.44 -20.71
CA SER A 346 -10.76 -27.23 -21.37
C SER A 346 -9.86 -26.36 -20.49
N ASP A 347 -8.65 -26.13 -21.00
CA ASP A 347 -7.75 -25.14 -20.44
C ASP A 347 -8.20 -23.75 -20.87
N LEU A 348 -8.04 -22.78 -19.99
CA LEU A 348 -8.42 -21.40 -20.26
C LEU A 348 -7.54 -20.39 -19.51
N VAL A 349 -7.55 -19.15 -19.98
CA VAL A 349 -7.01 -18.00 -19.28
C VAL A 349 -8.17 -17.13 -18.81
N ARG A 350 -8.15 -16.79 -17.53
CA ARG A 350 -9.16 -15.90 -16.92
C ARG A 350 -8.51 -14.70 -16.24
N ARG A 351 -9.27 -13.63 -16.13
CA ARG A 351 -9.04 -12.53 -15.19
C ARG A 351 -10.10 -12.52 -14.11
N LYS A 352 -9.68 -12.19 -12.90
CA LYS A 352 -10.57 -11.69 -11.86
C LYS A 352 -10.16 -10.27 -11.55
N ALA A 353 -11.11 -9.36 -11.67
CA ALA A 353 -10.90 -7.93 -11.57
C ALA A 353 -11.71 -7.33 -10.42
N MET A 354 -11.21 -6.24 -9.91
CA MET A 354 -11.84 -5.44 -8.88
C MET A 354 -11.71 -3.97 -9.22
N ASP A 355 -12.79 -3.22 -8.96
CA ASP A 355 -12.83 -1.77 -8.96
C ASP A 355 -13.42 -1.31 -7.63
N ASN A 356 -12.65 -0.61 -6.80
CA ASN A 356 -13.10 -0.24 -5.48
C ASN A 356 -12.89 1.24 -5.14
N HIS A 357 -13.76 1.71 -4.25
CA HIS A 357 -13.76 3.06 -3.70
C HIS A 357 -13.94 2.98 -2.18
N PHE A 358 -13.06 3.62 -1.45
CA PHE A 358 -13.15 3.73 0.00
C PHE A 358 -12.94 5.17 0.41
N GLY A 359 -13.87 5.73 1.17
CA GLY A 359 -13.77 7.12 1.59
C GLY A 359 -14.48 7.38 2.90
N GLY A 360 -14.10 8.46 3.58
CA GLY A 360 -14.68 8.78 4.86
C GLY A 360 -14.05 9.99 5.53
N ALA A 361 -14.42 10.15 6.78
CA ALA A 361 -13.94 11.20 7.66
C ALA A 361 -13.63 10.66 9.05
N VAL A 362 -12.60 11.21 9.67
CA VAL A 362 -12.28 11.02 11.08
C VAL A 362 -12.13 12.40 11.71
N PHE A 363 -12.46 12.54 13.00
CA PHE A 363 -12.26 13.79 13.73
C PHE A 363 -11.91 13.52 15.19
N ALA A 364 -11.23 14.47 15.80
CA ALA A 364 -10.94 14.51 17.23
C ALA A 364 -11.02 15.94 17.75
N LEU A 365 -11.80 16.18 18.78
CA LEU A 365 -11.83 17.43 19.54
C LEU A 365 -11.10 17.20 20.85
N THR A 366 -10.02 17.92 21.06
CA THR A 366 -9.16 17.76 22.26
C THR A 366 -9.16 19.06 23.07
N TYR A 367 -9.54 18.92 24.34
CA TYR A 367 -9.29 19.95 25.36
C TYR A 367 -8.08 19.55 26.18
N LYS A 368 -7.15 20.46 26.36
CA LYS A 368 -5.93 20.20 27.16
C LYS A 368 -5.54 21.44 27.94
N ASP A 369 -5.56 21.35 29.25
CA ASP A 369 -4.97 22.32 30.15
C ASP A 369 -3.84 21.72 30.99
N SER A 370 -3.42 22.38 32.06
CA SER A 370 -2.34 21.94 32.94
C SER A 370 -2.72 20.71 33.82
N LYS A 371 -3.99 20.37 33.93
CA LYS A 371 -4.51 19.34 34.83
C LYS A 371 -5.28 18.23 34.12
N VAL A 372 -5.94 18.55 33.00
CA VAL A 372 -6.85 17.65 32.32
C VAL A 372 -6.54 17.63 30.83
N THR A 373 -6.51 16.43 30.27
CA THR A 373 -6.60 16.22 28.82
C THR A 373 -7.85 15.38 28.55
N ALA A 374 -8.78 15.93 27.78
CA ALA A 374 -9.99 15.24 27.34
C ALA A 374 -10.07 15.24 25.82
N THR A 375 -10.32 14.09 25.23
CA THR A 375 -10.52 13.96 23.77
C THR A 375 -11.84 13.27 23.47
N ALA A 376 -12.64 13.85 22.58
CA ALA A 376 -13.82 13.23 22.00
C ALA A 376 -13.63 13.15 20.49
N GLY A 377 -13.91 12.00 19.89
CA GLY A 377 -13.68 11.82 18.47
C GLY A 377 -14.50 10.69 17.87
N GLY A 378 -14.41 10.56 16.57
CA GLY A 378 -15.11 9.50 15.83
C GLY A 378 -14.75 9.50 14.37
N GLY A 379 -15.35 8.57 13.63
CA GLY A 379 -15.15 8.46 12.19
C GLY A 379 -16.30 7.72 11.53
N ALA A 380 -16.46 7.96 10.24
CA ALA A 380 -17.41 7.25 9.39
C ALA A 380 -16.75 6.98 8.03
N ASN A 381 -16.88 5.76 7.55
CA ASN A 381 -16.28 5.31 6.29
C ASN A 381 -17.35 4.61 5.44
N ARG A 382 -17.18 4.69 4.12
CA ARG A 382 -17.98 3.95 3.15
C ARG A 382 -17.06 3.27 2.16
N TYR A 383 -17.30 2.00 1.90
CA TYR A 383 -16.65 1.21 0.88
C TYR A 383 -17.66 0.77 -0.20
N CYS A 384 -17.21 0.74 -1.44
CA CYS A 384 -17.90 0.14 -2.58
C CYS A 384 -16.86 -0.61 -3.41
N GLY A 385 -17.06 -1.90 -3.63
CA GLY A 385 -16.17 -2.74 -4.44
C GLY A 385 -16.97 -3.54 -5.47
N ASP A 386 -16.61 -3.44 -6.73
CA ASP A 386 -17.16 -4.23 -7.82
C ASP A 386 -16.15 -5.32 -8.19
N HIS A 387 -16.59 -6.58 -8.11
CA HIS A 387 -15.79 -7.74 -8.50
C HIS A 387 -16.37 -8.36 -9.76
N PHE A 388 -15.53 -8.63 -10.74
CA PHE A 388 -15.96 -9.23 -12.00
C PHE A 388 -14.89 -10.13 -12.60
N GLY A 389 -15.32 -11.04 -13.47
CA GLY A 389 -14.42 -12.02 -14.06
C GLY A 389 -14.58 -12.12 -15.57
N HIS A 390 -13.44 -12.21 -16.27
CA HIS A 390 -13.39 -12.38 -17.72
C HIS A 390 -12.66 -13.66 -18.10
N VAL A 391 -13.13 -14.33 -19.15
CA VAL A 391 -12.38 -15.35 -19.86
C VAL A 391 -11.73 -14.68 -21.08
N LEU A 392 -10.42 -14.84 -21.20
CA LEU A 392 -9.63 -14.23 -22.27
C LEU A 392 -9.33 -15.21 -23.41
N TRP A 393 -9.16 -16.47 -23.07
CA TRP A 393 -8.79 -17.51 -24.01
C TRP A 393 -9.24 -18.88 -23.48
N VAL A 394 -9.61 -19.76 -24.42
CA VAL A 394 -9.96 -21.16 -24.16
C VAL A 394 -9.30 -22.03 -25.23
N LYS A 395 -8.62 -23.07 -24.81
CA LYS A 395 -7.92 -24.00 -25.69
C LYS A 395 -8.91 -24.75 -26.58
N ASN A 396 -8.65 -24.73 -27.89
CA ASN A 396 -9.43 -25.41 -28.91
C ASN A 396 -10.94 -25.12 -28.87
N TYR A 397 -11.34 -23.93 -28.41
CA TYR A 397 -12.75 -23.57 -28.32
C TYR A 397 -13.31 -23.30 -29.72
N ASN A 398 -14.39 -24.00 -30.06
CA ASN A 398 -15.07 -23.90 -31.36
C ASN A 398 -16.29 -22.97 -31.33
N GLY A 399 -16.56 -22.34 -30.21
CA GLY A 399 -17.61 -21.31 -30.05
C GLY A 399 -17.05 -19.91 -30.24
N GLU A 400 -17.95 -18.95 -30.38
CA GLU A 400 -17.59 -17.55 -30.37
C GLU A 400 -17.23 -17.12 -28.93
N LEU A 401 -15.98 -16.72 -28.72
CA LEU A 401 -15.56 -16.10 -27.47
C LEU A 401 -15.50 -14.60 -27.69
N LEU A 402 -16.47 -13.89 -27.12
CA LEU A 402 -16.46 -12.42 -27.16
C LEU A 402 -15.20 -11.87 -26.50
N PRO A 403 -14.61 -10.78 -26.99
CA PRO A 403 -13.52 -10.11 -26.30
C PRO A 403 -13.90 -9.81 -24.84
N ASN A 404 -13.06 -10.26 -23.88
CA ASN A 404 -13.30 -10.12 -22.45
C ASN A 404 -14.67 -10.71 -22.01
N HIS A 405 -14.96 -11.95 -22.42
CA HIS A 405 -16.19 -12.65 -22.03
C HIS A 405 -16.40 -12.61 -20.52
N GLU A 406 -17.35 -11.80 -20.05
CA GLU A 406 -17.66 -11.66 -18.62
C GLU A 406 -18.47 -12.88 -18.16
N TYR A 407 -17.97 -13.63 -17.18
CA TYR A 407 -18.62 -14.83 -16.66
C TYR A 407 -19.25 -14.64 -15.28
N TYR A 408 -18.88 -13.59 -14.55
CA TYR A 408 -19.56 -13.18 -13.34
C TYR A 408 -19.34 -11.69 -13.06
N ARG A 409 -20.30 -11.09 -12.34
CA ARG A 409 -20.16 -9.79 -11.71
C ARG A 409 -20.87 -9.80 -10.38
N ASN A 410 -20.17 -9.42 -9.34
CA ASN A 410 -20.75 -9.14 -8.05
C ASN A 410 -20.93 -7.61 -7.95
N ASN A 411 -22.17 -7.15 -8.04
CA ASN A 411 -22.51 -5.73 -7.99
C ASN A 411 -22.37 -5.19 -6.56
N GLY A 412 -21.17 -4.80 -6.22
CA GLY A 412 -20.84 -3.99 -5.07
C GLY A 412 -21.09 -4.63 -3.71
N THR A 413 -20.03 -5.08 -3.06
CA THR A 413 -20.06 -5.18 -1.59
C THR A 413 -20.18 -3.75 -1.05
N ARG A 414 -21.33 -3.41 -0.50
CA ARG A 414 -21.53 -2.12 0.16
C ARG A 414 -21.46 -2.32 1.65
N THR A 415 -20.33 -1.95 2.24
CA THR A 415 -20.28 -1.89 3.71
C THR A 415 -21.00 -0.63 4.18
N MET A 416 -21.94 -0.80 5.10
CA MET A 416 -22.57 0.33 5.80
C MET A 416 -21.49 1.14 6.52
N PRO A 417 -21.63 2.46 6.62
CA PRO A 417 -20.69 3.28 7.37
C PRO A 417 -20.63 2.80 8.83
N THR A 418 -19.46 2.35 9.24
CA THR A 418 -19.18 2.10 10.66
C THR A 418 -18.87 3.42 11.31
N SER A 419 -19.81 3.97 12.07
CA SER A 419 -19.54 5.10 12.95
C SER A 419 -19.01 4.59 14.29
N THR A 420 -17.81 4.99 14.65
CA THR A 420 -17.27 4.73 16.00
C THR A 420 -17.14 6.07 16.70
N CYS A 421 -17.97 6.32 17.71
CA CYS A 421 -17.76 7.43 18.63
C CYS A 421 -16.99 6.91 19.85
N VAL A 422 -15.85 7.52 20.13
CA VAL A 422 -15.06 7.21 21.33
C VAL A 422 -14.82 8.51 22.10
N ALA A 423 -15.28 8.55 23.33
CA ALA A 423 -14.90 9.57 24.29
C ALA A 423 -13.87 8.98 25.25
N THR A 424 -12.69 9.56 25.32
CA THR A 424 -11.63 9.13 26.24
C THR A 424 -11.28 10.31 27.13
N THR A 425 -11.47 10.15 28.42
CA THR A 425 -10.92 11.05 29.44
C THR A 425 -9.61 10.44 29.94
N ALA A 426 -8.51 11.15 29.81
CA ALA A 426 -7.25 10.81 30.46
C ALA A 426 -6.91 11.92 31.45
N GLN A 427 -6.39 11.52 32.60
CA GLN A 427 -5.89 12.41 33.67
C GLN A 427 -4.54 13.00 33.30
#